data_48397f2ffdf88c2966d235da7522c833
#
_entry.id   48397f2ffdf88c2966d235da7522c833
#
_cell.length_a   1.000
_cell.length_b   1.000
_cell.length_c   1.000
_cell.angle_alpha   90.00
_cell.angle_beta   90.00
_cell.angle_gamma   90.00
#
_symmetry.space_group_name_H-M   'P 1'
#
loop_
_entity.id
_entity.type
_entity.pdbx_description
1 polymer ?
#
loop_
_entity_poly.entity_id
_entity_poly.type
_entity_poly.pdbx_seq_one_letter_code
_entity_poly.pdbx_strand_id
1 'polypeptide(L)'
;MSEQPIPTSETTDPITPEIAQPEPPAPDLTADSMPLLQVIEAILFSTDIPLTAGKLAEIVGLDSTKPVKQTLEQLNAFYSTREGGGAAYRIEERAGGYQLLTLPQYSQYIERLVRKKDEGRLTPASLETLAIVAYKQPLTRATVESIRGVACGETLRNLMEHNLVKIVGRAEEIGRPMLYGTTRYFLEIFGLASLRDLPKSDTLKEPK
;
A
#
# COMPACT_ATOMS: atom_id res chain seq x y z
N MET A 1 -57.27 14.36 49.22
CA MET A 1 -57.64 14.95 47.92
C MET A 1 -56.75 16.16 47.75
N SER A 2 -55.72 16.04 47.04
CA SER A 2 -54.79 17.15 46.66
C SER A 2 -54.29 16.87 45.26
N GLU A 3 -54.88 17.62 44.33
CA GLU A 3 -54.47 17.63 42.93
C GLU A 3 -53.08 18.26 42.77
N GLN A 4 -52.22 17.60 42.12
CA GLN A 4 -50.92 18.15 41.61
C GLN A 4 -51.14 18.69 40.19
N PRO A 5 -50.60 19.87 39.84
CA PRO A 5 -50.69 20.41 38.48
C PRO A 5 -49.66 19.80 37.57
N ILE A 6 -50.07 19.57 36.33
CA ILE A 6 -49.30 19.09 35.20
C ILE A 6 -48.33 20.22 34.77
N PRO A 7 -47.05 19.94 34.55
CA PRO A 7 -46.14 20.94 33.99
C PRO A 7 -46.40 21.13 32.49
N THR A 8 -46.53 22.36 32.12
CA THR A 8 -46.76 22.91 30.78
C THR A 8 -45.54 22.66 29.86
N SER A 9 -45.86 22.35 28.63
CA SER A 9 -45.02 22.17 27.43
C SER A 9 -43.82 23.12 27.32
N GLU A 10 -42.64 22.54 27.19
CA GLU A 10 -41.44 23.23 26.72
C GLU A 10 -41.62 23.69 25.26
N THR A 11 -41.46 24.96 25.08
CA THR A 11 -41.42 25.63 23.78
C THR A 11 -40.12 25.26 23.09
N THR A 12 -40.23 24.51 22.02
CA THR A 12 -39.09 24.20 21.14
C THR A 12 -38.74 25.47 20.37
N ASP A 13 -37.62 26.08 20.69
CA ASP A 13 -37.04 27.17 19.89
C ASP A 13 -36.72 26.67 18.45
N PRO A 14 -37.05 27.46 17.42
CA PRO A 14 -36.74 27.10 16.05
C PRO A 14 -35.22 27.10 15.84
N ILE A 15 -34.68 25.94 15.43
CA ILE A 15 -33.29 25.80 15.00
C ILE A 15 -33.08 26.71 13.79
N THR A 16 -32.47 27.86 14.02
CA THR A 16 -31.95 28.71 12.93
C THR A 16 -30.92 27.95 12.17
N PRO A 17 -31.05 27.75 10.83
CA PRO A 17 -30.00 27.11 10.05
C PRO A 17 -28.77 27.99 10.13
N GLU A 18 -27.69 27.42 10.69
CA GLU A 18 -26.35 28.01 10.66
C GLU A 18 -25.96 28.26 9.20
N ILE A 19 -25.93 29.52 8.80
CA ILE A 19 -25.50 29.93 7.48
C ILE A 19 -24.04 29.49 7.37
N ALA A 20 -23.77 28.45 6.54
CA ALA A 20 -22.44 28.00 6.21
C ALA A 20 -21.62 29.22 5.78
N GLN A 21 -20.60 29.55 6.57
CA GLN A 21 -19.64 30.58 6.17
C GLN A 21 -19.04 30.15 4.83
N PRO A 22 -18.93 31.05 3.86
CA PRO A 22 -18.29 30.72 2.60
C PRO A 22 -16.87 30.23 2.92
N GLU A 23 -16.57 29.01 2.46
CA GLU A 23 -15.21 28.48 2.55
C GLU A 23 -14.24 29.54 2.00
N PRO A 24 -13.13 29.79 2.69
CA PRO A 24 -12.13 30.74 2.17
C PRO A 24 -11.74 30.28 0.75
N PRO A 25 -11.62 31.20 -0.21
CA PRO A 25 -11.25 30.84 -1.57
C PRO A 25 -9.98 30.00 -1.51
N ALA A 26 -10.02 28.83 -2.17
CA ALA A 26 -8.83 27.98 -2.29
C ALA A 26 -7.66 28.86 -2.73
N PRO A 27 -6.51 28.78 -2.04
CA PRO A 27 -5.37 29.60 -2.43
C PRO A 27 -5.07 29.33 -3.91
N ASP A 28 -4.81 30.40 -4.67
CA ASP A 28 -4.41 30.32 -6.08
C ASP A 28 -3.05 29.59 -6.14
N LEU A 29 -3.13 28.25 -6.15
CA LEU A 29 -1.98 27.35 -6.25
C LEU A 29 -1.56 27.28 -7.71
N THR A 30 -1.06 28.41 -8.23
CA THR A 30 -0.27 28.33 -9.45
C THR A 30 0.98 27.52 -9.13
N ALA A 31 1.24 26.45 -9.89
CA ALA A 31 2.36 25.53 -9.71
C ALA A 31 3.74 26.25 -9.62
N ASP A 32 3.81 27.52 -10.00
CA ASP A 32 4.99 28.38 -9.97
C ASP A 32 5.35 28.94 -8.58
N SER A 33 4.50 28.83 -7.56
CA SER A 33 4.73 29.48 -6.27
C SER A 33 5.20 28.56 -5.13
N MET A 34 5.00 27.24 -5.26
CA MET A 34 5.40 26.28 -4.22
C MET A 34 6.67 25.50 -4.62
N PRO A 35 7.63 25.33 -3.68
CA PRO A 35 8.78 24.48 -3.93
C PRO A 35 8.34 23.05 -4.28
N LEU A 36 8.83 22.49 -5.38
CA LEU A 36 8.52 21.12 -5.84
C LEU A 36 8.69 20.08 -4.73
N LEU A 37 9.68 20.29 -3.87
CA LEU A 37 9.97 19.44 -2.72
C LEU A 37 8.77 19.34 -1.77
N GLN A 38 8.15 20.47 -1.41
CA GLN A 38 6.98 20.49 -0.50
C GLN A 38 5.74 19.89 -1.17
N VAL A 39 5.55 20.12 -2.46
CA VAL A 39 4.43 19.55 -3.21
C VAL A 39 4.52 18.03 -3.26
N ILE A 40 5.70 17.48 -3.59
CA ILE A 40 5.89 16.01 -3.62
C ILE A 40 5.75 15.42 -2.23
N GLU A 41 6.28 16.06 -1.18
CA GLU A 41 6.12 15.61 0.20
C GLU A 41 4.64 15.55 0.59
N ALA A 42 3.86 16.60 0.30
CA ALA A 42 2.43 16.65 0.60
C ALA A 42 1.64 15.56 -0.15
N ILE A 43 1.95 15.31 -1.43
CA ILE A 43 1.32 14.26 -2.21
C ILE A 43 1.60 12.88 -1.59
N LEU A 44 2.86 12.58 -1.27
CA LEU A 44 3.23 11.30 -0.67
C LEU A 44 2.68 11.11 0.74
N PHE A 45 2.50 12.19 1.49
CA PHE A 45 1.87 12.15 2.81
C PHE A 45 0.37 11.86 2.73
N SER A 46 -0.31 12.29 1.65
CA SER A 46 -1.75 12.16 1.48
C SER A 46 -2.21 10.81 0.91
N THR A 47 -1.29 9.93 0.51
CA THR A 47 -1.62 8.64 -0.11
C THR A 47 -1.04 7.46 0.68
N ASP A 48 -1.79 6.36 0.71
CA ASP A 48 -1.39 5.07 1.27
C ASP A 48 -0.89 4.08 0.21
N ILE A 49 -0.93 4.45 -1.07
CA ILE A 49 -0.47 3.61 -2.19
C ILE A 49 0.82 4.15 -2.83
N PRO A 50 1.71 3.27 -3.31
CA PRO A 50 2.92 3.69 -3.99
C PRO A 50 2.62 4.42 -5.31
N LEU A 51 3.16 5.64 -5.49
CA LEU A 51 3.04 6.44 -6.71
C LEU A 51 4.30 6.33 -7.56
N THR A 52 4.13 6.05 -8.86
CA THR A 52 5.28 6.02 -9.80
C THR A 52 5.84 7.42 -10.03
N ALA A 53 7.13 7.53 -10.36
CA ALA A 53 7.72 8.82 -10.72
C ALA A 53 7.00 9.51 -11.90
N GLY A 54 6.48 8.73 -12.85
CA GLY A 54 5.66 9.24 -13.95
C GLY A 54 4.35 9.85 -13.45
N LYS A 55 3.65 9.18 -12.50
CA LYS A 55 2.40 9.70 -11.94
C LYS A 55 2.65 10.95 -11.09
N LEU A 56 3.74 11.00 -10.35
CA LEU A 56 4.14 12.21 -9.62
C LEU A 56 4.44 13.36 -10.58
N ALA A 57 5.19 13.12 -11.67
CA ALA A 57 5.47 14.13 -12.69
C ALA A 57 4.18 14.66 -13.35
N GLU A 58 3.24 13.77 -13.70
CA GLU A 58 1.93 14.14 -14.23
C GLU A 58 1.14 15.05 -13.28
N ILE A 59 1.09 14.68 -11.98
CA ILE A 59 0.35 15.46 -10.96
C ILE A 59 0.92 16.88 -10.80
N VAL A 60 2.26 17.00 -10.82
CA VAL A 60 2.93 18.32 -10.67
C VAL A 60 3.13 19.07 -11.97
N GLY A 61 2.64 18.55 -13.10
CA GLY A 61 2.71 19.21 -14.41
C GLY A 61 4.11 19.21 -15.04
N LEU A 62 4.92 18.17 -14.79
CA LEU A 62 6.26 18.04 -15.36
C LEU A 62 6.27 16.99 -16.48
N ASP A 63 6.92 17.32 -17.60
CA ASP A 63 7.12 16.42 -18.74
C ASP A 63 8.19 15.34 -18.47
N SER A 64 9.00 15.48 -17.44
CA SER A 64 10.12 14.60 -17.12
C SER A 64 10.07 14.07 -15.69
N THR A 65 10.42 12.81 -15.53
CA THR A 65 10.55 12.18 -14.20
C THR A 65 11.86 12.49 -13.49
N LYS A 66 12.85 13.07 -14.17
CA LYS A 66 14.18 13.35 -13.61
C LYS A 66 14.13 14.33 -12.43
N PRO A 67 13.43 15.48 -12.51
CA PRO A 67 13.30 16.39 -11.37
C PRO A 67 12.62 15.73 -10.17
N VAL A 68 11.59 14.91 -10.43
CA VAL A 68 10.88 14.16 -9.37
C VAL A 68 11.83 13.25 -8.61
N LYS A 69 12.63 12.44 -9.31
CA LYS A 69 13.61 11.54 -8.68
C LYS A 69 14.64 12.28 -7.85
N GLN A 70 15.18 13.37 -8.38
CA GLN A 70 16.12 14.22 -7.64
C GLN A 70 15.48 14.80 -6.37
N THR A 71 14.23 15.24 -6.44
CA THR A 71 13.50 15.76 -5.27
C THR A 71 13.25 14.67 -4.23
N LEU A 72 12.94 13.44 -4.63
CA LEU A 72 12.77 12.31 -3.72
C LEU A 72 14.08 11.97 -2.98
N GLU A 73 15.21 12.02 -3.67
CA GLU A 73 16.55 11.84 -3.06
C GLU A 73 16.85 12.98 -2.06
N GLN A 74 16.55 14.24 -2.42
CA GLN A 74 16.72 15.39 -1.54
C GLN A 74 15.84 15.28 -0.29
N LEU A 75 14.58 14.86 -0.42
CA LEU A 75 13.68 14.62 0.72
C LEU A 75 14.24 13.55 1.66
N ASN A 76 14.71 12.42 1.13
CA ASN A 76 15.32 11.38 1.95
C ASN A 76 16.60 11.84 2.65
N ALA A 77 17.43 12.64 1.99
CA ALA A 77 18.61 13.25 2.61
C ALA A 77 18.20 14.21 3.74
N PHE A 78 17.20 15.04 3.52
CA PHE A 78 16.66 15.96 4.53
C PHE A 78 16.09 15.19 5.74
N TYR A 79 15.33 14.12 5.52
CA TYR A 79 14.78 13.29 6.60
C TYR A 79 15.88 12.63 7.45
N SER A 80 17.00 12.25 6.81
CA SER A 80 18.13 11.62 7.50
C SER A 80 18.92 12.57 8.37
N THR A 81 18.98 13.87 8.00
CA THR A 81 19.79 14.91 8.67
C THR A 81 19.02 15.77 9.67
N ARG A 82 17.71 15.55 9.83
CA ARG A 82 16.87 16.33 10.75
C ARG A 82 17.41 16.27 12.17
N GLU A 83 17.51 17.44 12.82
CA GLU A 83 17.94 17.56 14.21
C GLU A 83 17.10 16.66 15.14
N GLY A 84 17.76 16.00 16.10
CA GLY A 84 17.09 15.08 17.02
C GLY A 84 17.12 13.61 16.62
N GLY A 85 17.94 13.23 15.62
CA GLY A 85 18.14 11.82 15.24
C GLY A 85 17.44 11.38 13.96
N GLY A 86 17.07 12.33 13.09
CA GLY A 86 16.38 12.07 11.83
C GLY A 86 14.86 12.06 11.94
N ALA A 87 14.17 11.92 10.81
CA ALA A 87 12.72 11.74 10.80
C ALA A 87 12.34 10.29 11.18
N ALA A 88 11.11 10.10 11.69
CA ALA A 88 10.58 8.78 12.01
C ALA A 88 10.08 8.01 10.76
N TYR A 89 10.26 8.58 9.58
CA TYR A 89 9.78 8.07 8.28
C TYR A 89 10.80 8.35 7.18
N ARG A 90 10.65 7.65 6.06
CA ARG A 90 11.43 7.84 4.83
C ARG A 90 10.61 7.46 3.61
N ILE A 91 11.04 7.90 2.43
CA ILE A 91 10.47 7.49 1.15
C ILE A 91 11.16 6.20 0.71
N GLU A 92 10.38 5.15 0.48
CA GLU A 92 10.85 3.86 -0.06
C GLU A 92 10.23 3.60 -1.43
N GLU A 93 10.98 2.87 -2.27
CA GLU A 93 10.47 2.37 -3.53
C GLU A 93 9.80 1.01 -3.29
N ARG A 94 8.48 0.92 -3.61
CA ARG A 94 7.67 -0.30 -3.50
C ARG A 94 6.80 -0.48 -4.73
N ALA A 95 6.72 -1.69 -5.26
CA ALA A 95 5.91 -2.03 -6.42
C ALA A 95 6.12 -1.07 -7.61
N GLY A 96 7.36 -0.61 -7.84
CA GLY A 96 7.72 0.32 -8.89
C GLY A 96 7.22 1.76 -8.69
N GLY A 97 6.83 2.13 -7.46
CA GLY A 97 6.45 3.49 -7.07
C GLY A 97 7.11 3.90 -5.76
N TYR A 98 6.89 5.14 -5.35
CA TYR A 98 7.44 5.74 -4.13
C TYR A 98 6.34 5.92 -3.09
N GLN A 99 6.64 5.64 -1.84
CA GLN A 99 5.72 5.73 -0.71
C GLN A 99 6.46 6.23 0.52
N LEU A 100 5.81 7.11 1.30
CA LEU A 100 6.32 7.55 2.59
C LEU A 100 5.98 6.51 3.65
N LEU A 101 6.99 5.98 4.33
CA LEU A 101 6.83 4.89 5.30
C LEU A 101 7.57 5.20 6.58
N THR A 102 7.02 4.75 7.70
CA THR A 102 7.67 4.82 9.00
C THR A 102 8.87 3.88 9.06
N LEU A 103 9.91 4.27 9.80
CA LEU A 103 11.09 3.43 9.98
C LEU A 103 10.75 2.16 10.79
N PRO A 104 11.37 1.00 10.45
CA PRO A 104 11.08 -0.29 11.08
C PRO A 104 11.25 -0.29 12.61
N GLN A 105 12.14 0.53 13.15
CA GLN A 105 12.39 0.65 14.59
C GLN A 105 11.15 1.08 15.40
N TYR A 106 10.17 1.68 14.76
CA TYR A 106 8.92 2.11 15.39
C TYR A 106 7.78 1.08 15.27
N SER A 107 7.99 -0.04 14.57
CA SER A 107 6.95 -1.04 14.27
C SER A 107 6.21 -1.53 15.52
N GLN A 108 6.92 -1.78 16.63
CA GLN A 108 6.31 -2.24 17.88
C GLN A 108 5.26 -1.27 18.47
N TYR A 109 5.42 0.04 18.25
CA TYR A 109 4.47 1.05 18.70
C TYR A 109 3.28 1.16 17.76
N ILE A 110 3.55 1.10 16.45
CA ILE A 110 2.53 1.16 15.41
C ILE A 110 1.62 -0.08 15.45
N GLU A 111 2.19 -1.27 15.70
CA GLU A 111 1.43 -2.50 15.87
C GLU A 111 0.42 -2.44 17.05
N ARG A 112 0.72 -1.66 18.09
CA ARG A 112 -0.23 -1.43 19.20
C ARG A 112 -1.37 -0.51 18.81
N LEU A 113 -1.14 0.44 17.89
CA LEU A 113 -2.16 1.33 17.36
C LEU A 113 -3.08 0.60 16.39
N VAL A 114 -2.48 -0.15 15.46
CA VAL A 114 -3.22 -0.96 14.50
C VAL A 114 -3.64 -2.25 15.21
N ARG A 115 -4.85 -2.25 15.78
CA ARG A 115 -5.43 -3.47 16.36
C ARG A 115 -5.36 -4.56 15.29
N LYS A 116 -4.57 -5.62 15.55
CA LYS A 116 -4.49 -6.78 14.66
C LYS A 116 -5.89 -7.37 14.49
N LYS A 117 -6.54 -7.09 13.39
CA LYS A 117 -7.55 -7.98 12.88
C LYS A 117 -6.81 -9.22 12.44
N ASP A 118 -7.09 -10.36 13.09
CA ASP A 118 -6.54 -11.67 12.69
C ASP A 118 -7.10 -12.17 11.34
N GLU A 119 -7.75 -11.30 10.60
CA GLU A 119 -8.33 -11.56 9.29
C GLU A 119 -7.20 -11.63 8.25
N GLY A 120 -6.83 -12.85 7.87
CA GLY A 120 -6.04 -13.09 6.66
C GLY A 120 -4.60 -13.56 6.84
N ARG A 121 -4.23 -14.15 7.96
CA ARG A 121 -2.93 -14.82 8.03
C ARG A 121 -2.91 -16.00 7.06
N LEU A 122 -1.98 -15.94 6.11
CA LEU A 122 -1.74 -17.06 5.21
C LEU A 122 -1.25 -18.27 6.00
N THR A 123 -1.80 -19.44 5.70
CA THR A 123 -1.32 -20.70 6.26
C THR A 123 0.12 -20.98 5.76
N PRO A 124 0.92 -21.81 6.45
CA PRO A 124 2.21 -22.27 5.94
C PRO A 124 2.12 -22.85 4.53
N ALA A 125 1.10 -23.65 4.25
CA ALA A 125 0.84 -24.20 2.92
C ALA A 125 0.57 -23.13 1.86
N SER A 126 -0.14 -22.06 2.22
CA SER A 126 -0.36 -20.91 1.32
C SER A 126 0.91 -20.14 1.07
N LEU A 127 1.77 -19.96 2.10
CA LEU A 127 3.06 -19.29 1.95
C LEU A 127 4.01 -20.07 1.05
N GLU A 128 4.10 -21.39 1.18
CA GLU A 128 4.88 -22.25 0.28
C GLU A 128 4.41 -22.13 -1.17
N THR A 129 3.09 -22.20 -1.39
CA THR A 129 2.50 -22.05 -2.74
C THR A 129 2.81 -20.66 -3.33
N LEU A 130 2.66 -19.61 -2.53
CA LEU A 130 2.95 -18.25 -2.93
C LEU A 130 4.43 -18.08 -3.27
N ALA A 131 5.33 -18.66 -2.49
CA ALA A 131 6.77 -18.63 -2.76
C ALA A 131 7.10 -19.31 -4.11
N ILE A 132 6.54 -20.50 -4.37
CA ILE A 132 6.74 -21.18 -5.66
C ILE A 132 6.28 -20.30 -6.81
N VAL A 133 5.08 -19.69 -6.71
CA VAL A 133 4.58 -18.78 -7.73
C VAL A 133 5.53 -17.58 -7.88
N ALA A 134 5.95 -16.94 -6.81
CA ALA A 134 6.81 -15.76 -6.85
C ALA A 134 8.15 -16.00 -7.54
N TYR A 135 8.79 -17.14 -7.27
CA TYR A 135 10.11 -17.45 -7.81
C TYR A 135 10.10 -18.09 -9.21
N LYS A 136 9.01 -18.74 -9.59
CA LYS A 136 8.96 -19.55 -10.82
C LYS A 136 7.94 -19.09 -11.86
N GLN A 137 7.24 -17.99 -11.61
CA GLN A 137 6.26 -17.44 -12.54
C GLN A 137 6.86 -17.07 -13.91
N PRO A 138 6.09 -17.21 -15.02
CA PRO A 138 4.73 -17.74 -15.09
C PRO A 138 4.71 -19.28 -15.07
N LEU A 139 3.76 -19.92 -14.34
CA LEU A 139 3.67 -21.37 -14.25
C LEU A 139 2.21 -21.85 -14.15
N THR A 140 1.98 -23.10 -14.58
CA THR A 140 0.65 -23.72 -14.50
C THR A 140 0.37 -24.29 -13.12
N ARG A 141 -0.93 -24.55 -12.81
CA ARG A 141 -1.32 -25.25 -11.59
C ARG A 141 -0.63 -26.61 -11.47
N ALA A 142 -0.58 -27.39 -12.57
CA ALA A 142 0.07 -28.69 -12.58
C ALA A 142 1.55 -28.61 -12.19
N THR A 143 2.24 -27.58 -12.66
CA THR A 143 3.66 -27.33 -12.29
C THR A 143 3.79 -27.02 -10.80
N VAL A 144 2.90 -26.21 -10.22
CA VAL A 144 2.89 -25.93 -8.77
C VAL A 144 2.66 -27.21 -7.98
N GLU A 145 1.67 -28.01 -8.37
CA GLU A 145 1.32 -29.29 -7.72
C GLU A 145 2.47 -30.30 -7.83
N SER A 146 3.16 -30.35 -8.97
CA SER A 146 4.36 -31.17 -9.14
C SER A 146 5.50 -30.80 -8.19
N ILE A 147 5.71 -29.50 -7.95
CA ILE A 147 6.76 -29.03 -7.05
C ILE A 147 6.37 -29.29 -5.58
N ARG A 148 5.11 -29.07 -5.22
CA ARG A 148 4.62 -29.26 -3.86
C ARG A 148 4.34 -30.73 -3.48
N GLY A 149 4.14 -31.60 -4.46
CA GLY A 149 3.72 -32.98 -4.25
C GLY A 149 2.26 -33.17 -3.78
N VAL A 150 1.48 -32.09 -3.71
CA VAL A 150 0.07 -32.11 -3.25
C VAL A 150 -0.81 -31.19 -4.10
N ALA A 151 -2.11 -31.46 -4.15
CA ALA A 151 -3.08 -30.60 -4.83
C ALA A 151 -3.09 -29.19 -4.21
N CYS A 152 -3.08 -28.14 -5.04
CA CYS A 152 -3.02 -26.76 -4.59
C CYS A 152 -4.11 -25.85 -5.18
N GLY A 153 -5.13 -26.41 -5.81
CA GLY A 153 -6.19 -25.64 -6.48
C GLY A 153 -6.93 -24.67 -5.55
N GLU A 154 -7.28 -25.10 -4.35
CA GLU A 154 -7.93 -24.30 -3.31
C GLU A 154 -6.99 -23.20 -2.81
N THR A 155 -5.73 -23.57 -2.56
CA THR A 155 -4.70 -22.62 -2.10
C THR A 155 -4.47 -21.51 -3.13
N LEU A 156 -4.38 -21.84 -4.42
CA LEU A 156 -4.25 -20.84 -5.49
C LEU A 156 -5.48 -19.94 -5.57
N ARG A 157 -6.70 -20.48 -5.39
CA ARG A 157 -7.93 -19.68 -5.35
C ARG A 157 -7.88 -18.70 -4.18
N ASN A 158 -7.55 -19.16 -2.99
CA ASN A 158 -7.43 -18.32 -1.80
C ASN A 158 -6.37 -17.20 -1.99
N LEU A 159 -5.21 -17.52 -2.56
CA LEU A 159 -4.19 -16.52 -2.89
C LEU A 159 -4.67 -15.48 -3.92
N MET A 160 -5.54 -15.87 -4.85
CA MET A 160 -6.17 -14.94 -5.80
C MET A 160 -7.24 -14.07 -5.12
N GLU A 161 -8.04 -14.60 -4.21
CA GLU A 161 -9.02 -13.86 -3.40
C GLU A 161 -8.32 -12.80 -2.52
N HIS A 162 -7.13 -13.12 -2.00
CA HIS A 162 -6.27 -12.17 -1.29
C HIS A 162 -5.47 -11.23 -2.23
N ASN A 163 -5.72 -11.26 -3.54
CA ASN A 163 -5.01 -10.46 -4.54
C ASN A 163 -3.48 -10.62 -4.56
N LEU A 164 -2.94 -11.72 -4.06
CA LEU A 164 -1.49 -11.99 -4.06
C LEU A 164 -1.03 -12.67 -5.36
N VAL A 165 -1.91 -13.48 -5.95
CA VAL A 165 -1.69 -14.20 -7.21
C VAL A 165 -2.75 -13.80 -8.22
N LYS A 166 -2.43 -13.81 -9.50
CA LYS A 166 -3.35 -13.58 -10.62
C LYS A 166 -3.04 -14.52 -11.78
N ILE A 167 -3.99 -14.67 -12.69
CA ILE A 167 -3.78 -15.31 -13.99
C ILE A 167 -3.08 -14.28 -14.90
N VAL A 168 -1.90 -14.64 -15.40
CA VAL A 168 -1.08 -13.79 -16.29
C VAL A 168 -1.17 -14.19 -17.76
N GLY A 169 -1.78 -15.35 -18.06
CA GLY A 169 -1.96 -15.85 -19.43
C GLY A 169 -2.43 -17.30 -19.45
N ARG A 170 -2.27 -17.91 -20.60
CA ARG A 170 -2.48 -19.35 -20.83
C ARG A 170 -1.28 -19.94 -21.52
N ALA A 171 -0.92 -21.17 -21.14
CA ALA A 171 0.16 -21.90 -21.79
C ALA A 171 -0.24 -22.37 -23.20
N GLU A 172 0.75 -22.52 -24.08
CA GLU A 172 0.57 -23.07 -25.45
C GLU A 172 0.69 -24.61 -25.47
N GLU A 173 0.06 -25.24 -24.48
CA GLU A 173 0.03 -26.70 -24.30
C GLU A 173 -1.39 -27.25 -24.51
N ILE A 174 -1.50 -28.58 -24.65
CA ILE A 174 -2.81 -29.25 -24.77
C ILE A 174 -3.67 -28.90 -23.58
N GLY A 175 -4.90 -28.43 -23.83
CA GLY A 175 -5.82 -27.96 -22.79
C GLY A 175 -5.63 -26.48 -22.41
N ARG A 176 -4.61 -25.75 -22.94
CA ARG A 176 -4.34 -24.34 -22.70
C ARG A 176 -4.47 -23.92 -21.23
N PRO A 177 -3.76 -24.55 -20.30
CA PRO A 177 -3.90 -24.29 -18.89
C PRO A 177 -3.56 -22.85 -18.52
N MET A 178 -4.18 -22.36 -17.45
CA MET A 178 -3.93 -21.01 -16.93
C MET A 178 -2.50 -20.90 -16.39
N LEU A 179 -1.86 -19.76 -16.65
CA LEU A 179 -0.57 -19.39 -16.08
C LEU A 179 -0.80 -18.41 -14.92
N TYR A 180 -0.16 -18.71 -13.81
CA TYR A 180 -0.24 -17.93 -12.57
C TYR A 180 1.01 -17.09 -12.39
N GLY A 181 0.84 -15.91 -11.81
CA GLY A 181 1.91 -15.00 -11.42
C GLY A 181 1.47 -14.11 -10.27
N THR A 182 2.40 -13.39 -9.67
CA THR A 182 2.13 -12.45 -8.57
C THR A 182 1.50 -11.16 -9.07
N THR A 183 0.88 -10.42 -8.18
CA THR A 183 0.26 -9.12 -8.44
C THR A 183 1.21 -7.98 -8.04
N ARG A 184 0.80 -6.73 -8.31
CA ARG A 184 1.44 -5.54 -7.75
C ARG A 184 1.27 -5.48 -6.24
N TYR A 185 0.10 -5.86 -5.73
CA TYR A 185 -0.20 -5.90 -4.30
C TYR A 185 0.73 -6.86 -3.53
N PHE A 186 1.14 -8.00 -4.16
CA PHE A 186 2.19 -8.84 -3.60
C PHE A 186 3.48 -8.05 -3.35
N LEU A 187 3.95 -7.25 -4.31
CA LEU A 187 5.16 -6.44 -4.14
C LEU A 187 4.99 -5.41 -3.02
N GLU A 188 3.82 -4.78 -2.92
CA GLU A 188 3.49 -3.81 -1.88
C GLU A 188 3.57 -4.44 -0.48
N ILE A 189 2.90 -5.58 -0.27
CA ILE A 189 2.87 -6.28 1.02
C ILE A 189 4.26 -6.78 1.45
N PHE A 190 5.04 -7.33 0.50
CA PHE A 190 6.37 -7.85 0.80
C PHE A 190 7.47 -6.78 0.77
N GLY A 191 7.13 -5.52 0.52
CA GLY A 191 8.06 -4.40 0.54
C GLY A 191 9.10 -4.44 -0.59
N LEU A 192 8.75 -5.00 -1.73
CA LEU A 192 9.63 -5.16 -2.89
C LEU A 192 9.37 -4.05 -3.92
N ALA A 193 10.41 -3.46 -4.49
CA ALA A 193 10.25 -2.57 -5.62
C ALA A 193 9.91 -3.36 -6.90
N SER A 194 10.51 -4.56 -7.04
CA SER A 194 10.31 -5.46 -8.17
C SER A 194 10.52 -6.93 -7.78
N LEU A 195 10.15 -7.86 -8.65
CA LEU A 195 10.43 -9.29 -8.47
C LEU A 195 11.93 -9.63 -8.40
N ARG A 196 12.79 -8.73 -8.92
CA ARG A 196 14.26 -8.91 -8.88
C ARG A 196 14.82 -8.75 -7.47
N ASP A 197 14.07 -8.11 -6.57
CA ASP A 197 14.47 -7.87 -5.19
C ASP A 197 14.14 -9.05 -4.27
N LEU A 198 13.52 -10.11 -4.82
CA LEU A 198 13.34 -11.36 -4.09
C LEU A 198 14.71 -11.94 -3.70
N PRO A 199 14.89 -12.39 -2.43
CA PRO A 199 16.12 -13.03 -1.99
C PRO A 199 16.46 -14.21 -2.90
N LYS A 200 17.75 -14.35 -3.27
CA LYS A 200 18.16 -15.53 -4.05
C LYS A 200 17.99 -16.78 -3.20
N SER A 201 17.55 -17.89 -3.82
CA SER A 201 17.33 -19.16 -3.13
C SER A 201 18.55 -19.62 -2.30
N ASP A 202 19.76 -19.32 -2.78
CA ASP A 202 21.02 -19.68 -2.12
C ASP A 202 21.32 -18.89 -0.83
N THR A 203 20.59 -17.78 -0.62
CA THR A 203 20.71 -16.95 0.59
C THR A 203 19.66 -17.25 1.64
N LEU A 204 18.68 -18.09 1.31
CA LEU A 204 17.66 -18.54 2.26
C LEU A 204 18.29 -19.61 3.17
N LYS A 205 18.52 -19.26 4.44
CA LYS A 205 18.90 -20.25 5.45
C LYS A 205 17.75 -21.24 5.60
N GLU A 206 18.06 -22.53 5.57
CA GLU A 206 17.10 -23.56 5.91
C GLU A 206 16.53 -23.27 7.32
N PRO A 207 15.21 -23.35 7.48
CA PRO A 207 14.60 -23.18 8.81
C PRO A 207 15.17 -24.27 9.74
N LYS A 208 15.70 -23.85 10.88
CA LYS A 208 16.15 -24.75 11.95
C LYS A 208 14.96 -25.40 12.61
#